data_046c0772d2c6c24c9203dd93fb6c6851
#
_entry.id   046c0772d2c6c24c9203dd93fb6c6851
#
_cell.length_a   1.000
_cell.length_b   1.000
_cell.length_c   1.000
_cell.angle_alpha   90.00
_cell.angle_beta   90.00
_cell.angle_gamma   90.00
#
_symmetry.space_group_name_H-M   'P 1'
#
loop_
_entity.id
_entity.type
_entity.pdbx_description
1 polymer ?
#
loop_
_entity_poly.entity_id
_entity_poly.type
_entity_poly.pdbx_seq_one_letter_code
_entity_poly.pdbx_strand_id
1 'polypeptide(L)'
;MAYELHQGGPTDLQMIQGTRTVLNLLAGKWSVDVLYLLASGTRRYSEVFYEVGEISKKTLTQTLRSLERDGLVARRVYAEVPPKVEYSLSPLGWSLTSQLMAMYEWADENLRPAPHLRLVA
;
A
#
# COMPACT_ATOMS: atom_id res chain seq x y z
N MET A 1 -18.77 -3.69 17.24
CA MET A 1 -18.26 -2.40 17.69
C MET A 1 -19.31 -1.34 17.43
N ALA A 2 -19.72 -0.66 18.45
CA ALA A 2 -20.71 0.40 18.32
C ALA A 2 -19.99 1.69 17.91
N TYR A 3 -20.40 2.26 16.80
CA TYR A 3 -19.90 3.54 16.34
C TYR A 3 -20.99 4.57 16.53
N GLU A 4 -20.70 5.54 17.36
CA GLU A 4 -21.65 6.62 17.59
C GLU A 4 -21.45 7.70 16.53
N LEU A 5 -22.06 7.48 15.37
CA LEU A 5 -21.81 8.28 14.18
C LEU A 5 -22.27 9.73 14.29
N HIS A 6 -23.22 10.03 15.16
CA HIS A 6 -23.90 11.33 15.16
C HIS A 6 -23.72 12.14 16.44
N GLN A 7 -22.81 11.72 17.33
CA GLN A 7 -22.59 12.43 18.59
C GLN A 7 -21.22 13.09 18.62
N GLY A 8 -21.08 14.17 17.83
CA GLY A 8 -19.82 14.90 17.74
C GLY A 8 -18.77 14.25 16.87
N GLY A 9 -19.10 13.12 16.25
CA GLY A 9 -18.22 12.42 15.32
C GLY A 9 -18.43 12.87 13.89
N PRO A 10 -17.75 12.20 12.92
CA PRO A 10 -17.89 12.53 11.52
C PRO A 10 -19.28 12.21 10.99
N THR A 11 -19.72 12.95 9.97
CA THR A 11 -20.96 12.66 9.27
C THR A 11 -20.80 11.40 8.41
N ASP A 12 -21.92 10.80 8.03
CA ASP A 12 -21.92 9.65 7.11
C ASP A 12 -21.18 9.99 5.81
N LEU A 13 -21.43 11.19 5.27
CA LEU A 13 -20.77 11.61 4.05
C LEU A 13 -19.26 11.72 4.21
N GLN A 14 -18.81 12.27 5.33
CA GLN A 14 -17.37 12.36 5.61
C GLN A 14 -16.72 10.98 5.70
N MET A 15 -17.40 10.02 6.32
CA MET A 15 -16.90 8.65 6.41
C MET A 15 -16.83 7.98 5.04
N ILE A 16 -17.85 8.16 4.21
CA ILE A 16 -17.88 7.61 2.86
C ILE A 16 -16.74 8.20 2.03
N GLN A 17 -16.58 9.51 2.03
CA GLN A 17 -15.55 10.18 1.24
C GLN A 17 -14.15 9.79 1.70
N GLY A 18 -13.92 9.76 3.01
CA GLY A 18 -12.62 9.37 3.55
C GLY A 18 -12.25 7.94 3.20
N THR A 19 -13.19 7.02 3.35
CA THR A 19 -12.97 5.61 3.02
C THR A 19 -12.70 5.43 1.53
N ARG A 20 -13.48 6.08 0.67
CA ARG A 20 -13.27 6.01 -0.77
C ARG A 20 -11.93 6.58 -1.20
N THR A 21 -11.47 7.64 -0.54
CA THR A 21 -10.15 8.21 -0.80
C THR A 21 -9.06 7.16 -0.56
N VAL A 22 -9.11 6.45 0.56
CA VAL A 22 -8.14 5.39 0.85
C VAL A 22 -8.21 4.28 -0.19
N LEU A 23 -9.42 3.83 -0.54
CA LEU A 23 -9.59 2.78 -1.53
C LEU A 23 -9.03 3.21 -2.90
N ASN A 24 -9.17 4.48 -3.26
CA ASN A 24 -8.61 5.00 -4.49
C ASN A 24 -7.08 5.02 -4.47
N LEU A 25 -6.46 5.33 -3.33
CA LEU A 25 -5.01 5.26 -3.19
C LEU A 25 -4.49 3.83 -3.45
N LEU A 26 -5.30 2.83 -3.15
CA LEU A 26 -4.95 1.42 -3.25
C LEU A 26 -5.53 0.75 -4.51
N ALA A 27 -6.14 1.50 -5.41
CA ALA A 27 -6.86 0.94 -6.55
C ALA A 27 -5.93 0.29 -7.60
N GLY A 28 -4.67 0.67 -7.66
CA GLY A 28 -3.70 0.02 -8.53
C GLY A 28 -3.50 -1.43 -8.11
N LYS A 29 -3.50 -2.33 -9.08
CA LYS A 29 -3.38 -3.77 -8.82
C LYS A 29 -2.19 -4.14 -7.94
N TRP A 30 -1.07 -3.43 -8.11
CA TRP A 30 0.19 -3.77 -7.47
C TRP A 30 0.55 -2.88 -6.27
N SER A 31 -0.32 -1.93 -5.91
CA SER A 31 -0.02 -0.95 -4.85
C SER A 31 0.17 -1.63 -3.49
N VAL A 32 -0.72 -2.55 -3.14
CA VAL A 32 -0.64 -3.27 -1.87
C VAL A 32 0.62 -4.13 -1.80
N ASP A 33 0.94 -4.82 -2.91
CA ASP A 33 2.14 -5.65 -3.01
C ASP A 33 3.40 -4.84 -2.70
N VAL A 34 3.53 -3.68 -3.35
CA VAL A 34 4.70 -2.80 -3.17
C VAL A 34 4.77 -2.27 -1.74
N LEU A 35 3.63 -1.84 -1.18
CA LEU A 35 3.61 -1.33 0.19
C LEU A 35 4.06 -2.39 1.19
N TYR A 36 3.56 -3.61 1.08
CA TYR A 36 3.98 -4.69 1.97
C TYR A 36 5.45 -5.04 1.79
N LEU A 37 5.93 -5.06 0.56
CA LEU A 37 7.32 -5.34 0.28
C LEU A 37 8.24 -4.31 0.94
N LEU A 38 7.92 -3.04 0.76
CA LEU A 38 8.71 -1.95 1.35
C LEU A 38 8.58 -1.88 2.87
N ALA A 39 7.52 -2.44 3.43
CA ALA A 39 7.40 -2.58 4.89
C ALA A 39 8.47 -3.51 5.46
N SER A 40 8.99 -4.43 4.66
CA SER A 40 10.08 -5.32 5.06
C SER A 40 11.45 -4.66 4.98
N GLY A 41 11.56 -3.50 4.36
CA GLY A 41 12.80 -2.75 4.26
C GLY A 41 12.94 -1.99 2.96
N THR A 42 13.91 -1.09 2.94
CA THR A 42 14.26 -0.32 1.75
C THR A 42 14.70 -1.23 0.61
N ARG A 43 14.30 -0.89 -0.60
CA ARG A 43 14.60 -1.68 -1.81
C ARG A 43 15.04 -0.79 -2.95
N ARG A 44 15.95 -1.30 -3.77
CA ARG A 44 16.24 -0.72 -5.09
C ARG A 44 15.15 -1.13 -6.07
N TYR A 45 15.03 -0.40 -7.17
CA TYR A 45 14.06 -0.70 -8.21
C TYR A 45 14.15 -2.15 -8.67
N SER A 46 15.36 -2.64 -8.93
CA SER A 46 15.56 -4.02 -9.40
C SER A 46 15.10 -5.05 -8.38
N GLU A 47 15.31 -4.76 -7.10
CA GLU A 47 14.87 -5.65 -6.03
C GLU A 47 13.35 -5.69 -5.95
N VAL A 48 12.69 -4.53 -6.04
CA VAL A 48 11.23 -4.48 -6.06
C VAL A 48 10.69 -5.26 -7.27
N PHE A 49 11.26 -5.02 -8.43
CA PHE A 49 10.86 -5.70 -9.65
C PHE A 49 10.95 -7.22 -9.52
N TYR A 50 12.04 -7.69 -8.97
CA TYR A 50 12.29 -9.12 -8.79
C TYR A 50 11.35 -9.75 -7.78
N GLU A 51 11.16 -9.08 -6.65
CA GLU A 51 10.38 -9.63 -5.53
C GLU A 51 8.88 -9.56 -5.74
N VAL A 52 8.39 -8.56 -6.48
CA VAL A 52 6.97 -8.48 -6.83
C VAL A 52 6.58 -9.59 -7.81
N GLY A 53 7.49 -9.96 -8.70
CA GLY A 53 7.28 -11.10 -9.60
C GLY A 53 6.70 -10.70 -10.94
N GLU A 54 5.48 -11.12 -11.24
CA GLU A 54 4.90 -10.98 -12.57
C GLU A 54 4.35 -9.58 -12.84
N ILE A 55 5.23 -8.60 -12.91
CA ILE A 55 4.88 -7.22 -13.23
C ILE A 55 5.79 -6.72 -14.35
N SER A 56 5.24 -5.93 -15.26
CA SER A 56 6.08 -5.28 -16.27
C SER A 56 6.83 -4.10 -15.66
N LYS A 57 7.97 -3.75 -16.25
CA LYS A 57 8.72 -2.57 -15.81
C LYS A 57 7.91 -1.30 -15.94
N LYS A 58 7.11 -1.20 -17.00
CA LYS A 58 6.23 -0.05 -17.20
C LYS A 58 5.22 0.07 -16.06
N THR A 59 4.58 -1.01 -15.70
CA THR A 59 3.57 -1.02 -14.63
C THR A 59 4.21 -0.75 -13.27
N LEU A 60 5.37 -1.34 -12.99
CA LEU A 60 6.07 -1.09 -11.73
C LEU A 60 6.46 0.38 -11.61
N THR A 61 7.01 0.95 -12.68
CA THR A 61 7.38 2.37 -12.69
C THR A 61 6.18 3.25 -12.42
N GLN A 62 5.05 2.96 -13.07
CA GLN A 62 3.81 3.71 -12.82
C GLN A 62 3.31 3.57 -11.39
N THR A 63 3.37 2.36 -10.85
CA THR A 63 2.95 2.09 -9.48
C THR A 63 3.81 2.87 -8.48
N LEU A 64 5.13 2.79 -8.63
CA LEU A 64 6.05 3.52 -7.75
C LEU A 64 5.87 5.03 -7.84
N ARG A 65 5.67 5.56 -9.06
CA ARG A 65 5.41 6.99 -9.24
C ARG A 65 4.11 7.43 -8.59
N SER A 66 3.06 6.63 -8.71
CA SER A 66 1.78 6.93 -8.06
C SER A 66 1.91 6.93 -6.54
N LEU A 67 2.58 5.95 -5.98
CA LEU A 67 2.77 5.85 -4.54
C LEU A 67 3.65 7.00 -4.01
N GLU A 68 4.66 7.39 -4.77
CA GLU A 68 5.50 8.53 -4.42
C GLU A 68 4.71 9.83 -4.49
N ARG A 69 3.95 10.05 -5.55
CA ARG A 69 3.10 11.24 -5.71
C ARG A 69 2.10 11.36 -4.58
N ASP A 70 1.53 10.25 -4.14
CA ASP A 70 0.56 10.23 -3.06
C ASP A 70 1.21 10.31 -1.68
N GLY A 71 2.53 10.41 -1.62
CA GLY A 71 3.27 10.58 -0.37
C GLY A 71 3.46 9.31 0.46
N LEU A 72 3.18 8.14 -0.11
CA LEU A 72 3.27 6.87 0.59
C LEU A 72 4.64 6.23 0.50
N VAL A 73 5.37 6.54 -0.56
CA VAL A 73 6.70 6.00 -0.84
C VAL A 73 7.68 7.14 -1.04
N ALA A 74 8.85 7.01 -0.44
CA ALA A 74 9.96 7.93 -0.62
C ALA A 74 10.94 7.33 -1.60
N ARG A 75 11.42 8.18 -2.52
CA ARG A 75 12.43 7.81 -3.50
C ARG A 75 13.70 8.60 -3.19
N ARG A 76 14.80 7.91 -3.01
CA ARG A 76 16.09 8.56 -2.72
C ARG A 76 17.09 8.22 -3.80
N VAL A 77 17.65 9.26 -4.39
CA VAL A 77 18.70 9.12 -5.41
C VAL A 77 20.05 9.44 -4.78
N TYR A 78 21.00 8.55 -4.97
CA TYR A 78 22.38 8.74 -4.50
C TYR A 78 23.24 9.15 -5.69
N ALA A 79 24.01 10.21 -5.51
CA ALA A 79 24.92 10.71 -6.54
C ALA A 79 26.18 9.85 -6.58
N GLU A 80 26.05 8.68 -7.18
CA GLU A 80 27.14 7.72 -7.39
C GLU A 80 27.23 7.38 -8.87
N VAL A 81 28.25 6.62 -9.24
CA VAL A 81 28.43 6.10 -10.59
C VAL A 81 28.55 4.58 -10.49
N PRO A 82 27.57 3.81 -10.99
CA PRO A 82 26.28 4.26 -11.52
C PRO A 82 25.36 4.80 -10.41
N PRO A 83 24.38 5.65 -10.75
CA PRO A 83 23.48 6.21 -9.75
C PRO A 83 22.65 5.12 -9.08
N LYS A 84 22.45 5.30 -7.78
CA LYS A 84 21.68 4.39 -6.95
C LYS A 84 20.36 5.04 -6.58
N VAL A 85 19.26 4.32 -6.76
CA VAL A 85 17.92 4.78 -6.39
C VAL A 85 17.31 3.78 -5.43
N GLU A 86 16.86 4.27 -4.29
CA GLU A 86 16.20 3.46 -3.29
C GLU A 86 14.77 3.93 -3.04
N TYR A 87 13.90 2.96 -2.75
CA TYR A 87 12.51 3.19 -2.40
C TYR A 87 12.26 2.69 -0.98
N SER A 88 11.52 3.47 -0.21
CA SER A 88 11.16 3.13 1.15
C SER A 88 9.77 3.67 1.47
N LEU A 89 9.14 3.16 2.51
CA LEU A 89 7.90 3.74 2.99
C LEU A 89 8.18 5.07 3.67
N SER A 90 7.38 6.08 3.34
CA SER A 90 7.33 7.31 4.11
C SER A 90 6.62 7.06 5.44
N PRO A 91 6.67 8.01 6.40
CA PRO A 91 5.85 7.89 7.61
C PRO A 91 4.37 7.69 7.31
N LEU A 92 3.85 8.38 6.29
CA LEU A 92 2.46 8.19 5.86
C LEU A 92 2.25 6.79 5.30
N GLY A 93 3.21 6.29 4.52
CA GLY A 93 3.15 4.92 3.99
C GLY A 93 3.15 3.87 5.10
N TRP A 94 3.95 4.06 6.13
CA TRP A 94 3.95 3.19 7.30
C TRP A 94 2.60 3.21 8.02
N SER A 95 2.03 4.40 8.19
CA SER A 95 0.72 4.56 8.82
C SER A 95 -0.37 3.80 8.06
N LEU A 96 -0.40 3.95 6.74
CA LEU A 96 -1.37 3.23 5.91
C LEU A 96 -1.14 1.72 5.94
N THR A 97 0.11 1.28 5.83
CA THR A 97 0.42 -0.15 5.82
C THR A 97 0.01 -0.82 7.13
N SER A 98 0.12 -0.11 8.26
CA SER A 98 -0.39 -0.61 9.54
C SER A 98 -1.89 -0.88 9.50
N GLN A 99 -2.66 -0.03 8.82
CA GLN A 99 -4.09 -0.25 8.65
C GLN A 99 -4.37 -1.45 7.74
N LEU A 100 -3.54 -1.64 6.70
CA LEU A 100 -3.67 -2.81 5.83
C LEU A 100 -3.41 -4.10 6.61
N MET A 101 -2.46 -4.10 7.52
CA MET A 101 -2.20 -5.26 8.38
C MET A 101 -3.42 -5.59 9.25
N ALA A 102 -4.08 -4.57 9.80
CA ALA A 102 -5.30 -4.77 10.56
C ALA A 102 -6.42 -5.33 9.69
N MET A 103 -6.52 -4.87 8.45
CA MET A 103 -7.47 -5.43 7.49
C MET A 103 -7.17 -6.89 7.18
N TYR A 104 -5.90 -7.23 7.03
CA TYR A 104 -5.51 -8.62 6.83
C TYR A 104 -5.93 -9.49 8.02
N GLU A 105 -5.70 -9.03 9.23
CA GLU A 105 -6.11 -9.78 10.42
C GLU A 105 -7.61 -10.00 10.45
N TRP A 106 -8.38 -8.99 10.10
CA TRP A 106 -9.83 -9.12 10.01
C TRP A 106 -10.23 -10.17 8.95
N ALA A 107 -9.58 -10.13 7.80
CA ALA A 107 -9.84 -11.09 6.73
C ALA A 107 -9.48 -12.51 7.15
N ASP A 108 -8.35 -12.67 7.83
CA ASP A 108 -7.91 -13.98 8.29
C ASP A 108 -8.90 -14.58 9.29
N GLU A 109 -9.43 -13.77 10.20
CA GLU A 109 -10.38 -14.24 11.20
C GLU A 109 -11.77 -14.52 10.62
N ASN A 110 -12.19 -13.73 9.64
CA ASN A 110 -13.59 -13.74 9.19
C ASN A 110 -13.80 -14.41 7.84
N LEU A 111 -12.78 -14.40 6.97
CA LEU A 111 -12.94 -14.85 5.58
C LEU A 111 -12.09 -16.08 5.27
N ARG A 112 -11.25 -16.50 6.19
CA ARG A 112 -10.33 -17.60 5.98
C ARG A 112 -10.96 -18.91 5.49
N PRO A 113 -12.18 -19.30 5.96
CA PRO A 113 -12.82 -20.50 5.45
C PRO A 113 -13.21 -20.41 3.98
N ALA A 114 -13.26 -19.22 3.38
CA ALA A 114 -13.65 -19.04 1.99
C ALA A 114 -12.47 -19.40 1.06
N PRO A 115 -12.55 -20.52 0.30
CA PRO A 115 -11.42 -20.99 -0.48
C PRO A 115 -10.90 -20.01 -1.53
N HIS A 116 -11.77 -19.18 -2.08
CA HIS A 116 -11.39 -18.23 -3.13
C HIS A 116 -10.44 -17.14 -2.62
N LEU A 117 -10.40 -16.88 -1.31
CA LEU A 117 -9.50 -15.88 -0.75
C LEU A 117 -8.08 -16.42 -0.59
N ARG A 118 -7.91 -17.74 -0.59
CA ARG A 118 -6.59 -18.37 -0.47
C ARG A 118 -5.79 -18.31 -1.77
N LEU A 119 -6.45 -17.94 -2.85
CA LEU A 119 -5.81 -17.85 -4.16
C LEU A 119 -5.04 -16.55 -4.33
N VAL A 120 -5.25 -15.61 -3.44
CA VAL A 120 -4.54 -14.35 -3.45
C VAL A 120 -3.25 -14.56 -2.66
N ALA A 121 -2.30 -15.10 -3.30
CA ALA A 121 -0.99 -15.35 -2.70
C ALA A 121 0.00 -14.33 -3.26
#